data_1272b472615fe3ca1d628e118519d7f5
#
_entry.id   1272b472615fe3ca1d628e118519d7f5
#
_cell.length_a   1.000
_cell.length_b   1.000
_cell.length_c   1.000
_cell.angle_alpha   90.00
_cell.angle_beta   90.00
_cell.angle_gamma   90.00
#
_symmetry.space_group_name_H-M   'P 1'
#
loop_
_entity.id
_entity.type
_entity.pdbx_description
1 polymer ?
#
loop_
_entity_poly.entity_id
_entity_poly.type
_entity_poly.pdbx_seq_one_letter_code
_entity_poly.pdbx_strand_id
1 'polypeptide(L)'
;MGSGKLPAGETNSPKRLYYIDILNILSCFAVLVLHCSNGVFDYQKTRLWFIYMFLQTVAHFAVPVFIMITGANLLDYRKKYDTKTFFKKRAARTLIPFFFWQLVYFIRPFVLKEATEPFGIKKLFAAMFNNEANYIFWFFYCIFAIYMCLPLFSLAADKKNIKTIEYVCVIGFVFLSVVPLINEFAFPVFKELTPPIVKGYLIYVLMGWLIKNKDYTKKARILIYISGIFGAALMFFGTYIVSEKAGKLDDIFMDYPSIACLPMSAAVFTAAKYIKWERLFRVIPEKFIRALSSLSLGIYVTHMLVLYAFDKVAVFAEHPVYCSVFMPFIAYIICAALSFIIKKIPILKHIMP
;
A
#
# COMPACT_ATOMS: atom_id res chain seq x y z
N MET A 1 22.29 -5.26 58.59
CA MET A 1 21.15 -5.77 57.80
C MET A 1 20.52 -4.63 57.07
N GLY A 2 20.91 -4.39 55.83
CA GLY A 2 20.40 -3.34 54.98
C GLY A 2 19.80 -3.97 53.74
N SER A 3 18.46 -3.99 53.66
CA SER A 3 17.71 -4.45 52.49
C SER A 3 17.78 -3.41 51.39
N GLY A 4 18.72 -3.59 50.44
CA GLY A 4 18.74 -2.81 49.20
C GLY A 4 17.54 -3.17 48.35
N LYS A 5 16.57 -2.26 48.22
CA LYS A 5 15.54 -2.30 47.18
C LYS A 5 16.22 -2.06 45.83
N LEU A 6 16.18 -3.05 44.93
CA LEU A 6 16.52 -2.91 43.52
C LEU A 6 15.55 -1.90 42.90
N PRO A 7 16.01 -0.97 42.01
CA PRO A 7 15.13 -0.05 41.31
C PRO A 7 14.21 -0.82 40.37
N ALA A 8 12.92 -0.45 40.37
CA ALA A 8 11.90 -1.00 39.51
C ALA A 8 12.35 -0.89 38.04
N GLY A 9 12.38 -2.04 37.35
CA GLY A 9 12.85 -2.13 35.99
C GLY A 9 12.07 -1.22 35.06
N GLU A 10 12.78 -0.37 34.31
CA GLU A 10 12.29 0.30 33.12
C GLU A 10 11.76 -0.77 32.18
N THR A 11 10.46 -0.78 31.96
CA THR A 11 9.83 -1.60 30.94
C THR A 11 10.32 -1.09 29.60
N ASN A 12 11.31 -1.73 29.02
CA ASN A 12 11.84 -1.48 27.68
C ASN A 12 10.78 -1.85 26.64
N SER A 13 9.69 -1.08 26.60
CA SER A 13 8.75 -1.16 25.49
C SER A 13 9.50 -0.73 24.21
N PRO A 14 9.49 -1.53 23.12
CA PRO A 14 10.24 -1.21 21.91
C PRO A 14 9.84 0.17 21.41
N LYS A 15 10.82 1.06 21.28
CA LYS A 15 10.63 2.43 20.82
C LYS A 15 9.84 2.45 19.51
N ARG A 16 8.67 3.07 19.53
CA ARG A 16 7.77 3.12 18.36
C ARG A 16 8.45 3.87 17.20
N LEU A 17 8.34 3.32 16.00
CA LEU A 17 8.91 3.91 14.79
C LEU A 17 7.88 4.83 14.13
N TYR A 18 7.88 6.09 14.49
CA TYR A 18 6.91 7.10 14.01
C TYR A 18 6.86 7.24 12.49
N TYR A 19 7.99 7.04 11.81
CA TYR A 19 8.00 7.10 10.34
C TYR A 19 7.09 6.04 9.70
N ILE A 20 6.85 4.90 10.37
CA ILE A 20 5.90 3.88 9.91
C ILE A 20 4.46 4.40 9.99
N ASP A 21 4.11 5.12 11.06
CA ASP A 21 2.79 5.72 11.19
C ASP A 21 2.56 6.78 10.10
N ILE A 22 3.57 7.59 9.81
CA ILE A 22 3.51 8.63 8.78
C ILE A 22 3.41 7.99 7.39
N LEU A 23 4.21 6.97 7.08
CA LEU A 23 4.09 6.22 5.83
C LEU A 23 2.70 5.63 5.65
N ASN A 24 2.12 5.10 6.73
CA ASN A 24 0.78 4.53 6.70
C ASN A 24 -0.29 5.58 6.33
N ILE A 25 -0.21 6.78 6.93
CA ILE A 25 -1.08 7.92 6.64
C ILE A 25 -0.90 8.38 5.19
N LEU A 26 0.35 8.61 4.76
CA LEU A 26 0.68 9.09 3.41
C LEU A 26 0.23 8.09 2.34
N SER A 27 0.50 6.80 2.54
CA SER A 27 0.09 5.76 1.59
C SER A 27 -1.44 5.64 1.52
N CYS A 28 -2.13 5.76 2.66
CA CYS A 28 -3.59 5.75 2.69
C CYS A 28 -4.17 6.95 1.91
N PHE A 29 -3.63 8.14 2.10
CA PHE A 29 -4.03 9.33 1.35
C PHE A 29 -3.72 9.17 -0.16
N ALA A 30 -2.54 8.65 -0.49
CA ALA A 30 -2.13 8.43 -1.88
C ALA A 30 -3.05 7.42 -2.60
N VAL A 31 -3.59 6.39 -1.91
CA VAL A 31 -4.62 5.51 -2.50
C VAL A 31 -5.85 6.28 -2.93
N LEU A 32 -6.32 7.25 -2.14
CA LEU A 32 -7.46 8.09 -2.53
C LEU A 32 -7.12 8.95 -3.76
N VAL A 33 -5.89 9.49 -3.83
CA VAL A 33 -5.42 10.23 -5.01
C VAL A 33 -5.44 9.34 -6.26
N LEU A 34 -4.97 8.09 -6.16
CA LEU A 34 -5.02 7.13 -7.27
C LEU A 34 -6.46 6.93 -7.77
N HIS A 35 -7.42 6.71 -6.86
CA HIS A 35 -8.81 6.49 -7.25
C HIS A 35 -9.52 7.74 -7.78
N CYS A 36 -9.15 8.93 -7.30
CA CYS A 36 -9.67 10.19 -7.83
C CYS A 36 -9.04 10.61 -9.17
N SER A 37 -7.99 9.94 -9.63
CA SER A 37 -7.32 10.18 -10.91
C SER A 37 -7.40 8.99 -11.87
N ASN A 38 -8.40 8.12 -11.71
CA ASN A 38 -8.63 6.95 -12.57
C ASN A 38 -8.88 7.30 -14.04
N GLY A 39 -9.24 8.55 -14.37
CA GLY A 39 -9.35 9.01 -15.76
C GLY A 39 -8.06 8.87 -16.58
N VAL A 40 -6.93 8.54 -15.95
CA VAL A 40 -5.69 8.18 -16.66
C VAL A 40 -5.85 6.94 -17.54
N PHE A 41 -6.72 6.01 -17.15
CA PHE A 41 -6.97 4.76 -17.89
C PHE A 41 -7.74 4.98 -19.19
N ASP A 42 -8.43 6.13 -19.34
CA ASP A 42 -9.03 6.58 -20.58
C ASP A 42 -8.04 7.53 -21.28
N TYR A 43 -7.19 6.95 -22.15
CA TYR A 43 -6.09 7.68 -22.79
C TYR A 43 -6.61 8.79 -23.70
N GLN A 44 -6.23 10.02 -23.37
CA GLN A 44 -6.57 11.21 -24.14
C GLN A 44 -5.41 12.21 -24.09
N LYS A 45 -5.08 12.85 -25.24
CA LYS A 45 -4.03 13.89 -25.29
C LYS A 45 -4.55 15.25 -24.79
N THR A 46 -5.22 15.28 -23.62
CA THR A 46 -5.80 16.48 -23.02
C THR A 46 -5.00 16.94 -21.81
N ARG A 47 -5.12 18.23 -21.45
CA ARG A 47 -4.52 18.75 -20.21
C ARG A 47 -5.00 17.98 -18.97
N LEU A 48 -6.25 17.56 -18.95
CA LEU A 48 -6.84 16.79 -17.87
C LEU A 48 -6.16 15.43 -17.74
N TRP A 49 -5.92 14.72 -18.84
CA TRP A 49 -5.21 13.44 -18.83
C TRP A 49 -3.79 13.57 -18.25
N PHE A 50 -3.05 14.63 -18.59
CA PHE A 50 -1.73 14.89 -17.99
C PHE A 50 -1.79 15.17 -16.49
N ILE A 51 -2.85 15.83 -16.01
CA ILE A 51 -3.08 16.02 -14.57
C ILE A 51 -3.30 14.66 -13.90
N TYR A 52 -4.15 13.81 -14.45
CA TYR A 52 -4.36 12.45 -13.94
C TYR A 52 -3.05 11.66 -13.92
N MET A 53 -2.28 11.69 -15.00
CA MET A 53 -1.00 11.01 -15.11
C MET A 53 0.02 11.51 -14.06
N PHE A 54 0.07 12.80 -13.80
CA PHE A 54 0.91 13.37 -12.75
C PHE A 54 0.47 12.90 -11.36
N LEU A 55 -0.82 12.94 -11.06
CA LEU A 55 -1.37 12.49 -9.78
C LEU A 55 -1.12 10.98 -9.56
N GLN A 56 -1.34 10.17 -10.59
CA GLN A 56 -1.02 8.74 -10.57
C GLN A 56 0.46 8.53 -10.27
N THR A 57 1.35 9.21 -10.99
CA THR A 57 2.80 9.08 -10.79
C THR A 57 3.21 9.40 -9.36
N VAL A 58 2.76 10.55 -8.84
CA VAL A 58 3.15 10.99 -7.48
C VAL A 58 2.58 10.06 -6.39
N ALA A 59 1.42 9.48 -6.62
CA ALA A 59 0.74 8.62 -5.64
C ALA A 59 1.04 7.12 -5.80
N HIS A 60 1.72 6.69 -6.85
CA HIS A 60 1.87 5.27 -7.22
C HIS A 60 2.64 4.44 -6.19
N PHE A 61 3.46 5.06 -5.36
CA PHE A 61 4.15 4.39 -4.24
C PHE A 61 3.20 3.83 -3.17
N ALA A 62 1.92 4.21 -3.16
CA ALA A 62 0.98 3.95 -2.07
C ALA A 62 0.89 2.47 -1.68
N VAL A 63 0.53 1.60 -2.64
CA VAL A 63 0.35 0.16 -2.40
C VAL A 63 1.69 -0.53 -2.09
N PRO A 64 2.77 -0.31 -2.86
CA PRO A 64 4.08 -0.84 -2.50
C PRO A 64 4.53 -0.50 -1.10
N VAL A 65 4.36 0.74 -0.67
CA VAL A 65 4.75 1.18 0.67
C VAL A 65 3.91 0.51 1.76
N PHE A 66 2.61 0.25 1.56
CA PHE A 66 1.82 -0.57 2.49
C PHE A 66 2.38 -1.99 2.63
N ILE A 67 2.81 -2.59 1.52
CA ILE A 67 3.44 -3.91 1.55
C ILE A 67 4.80 -3.86 2.25
N MET A 68 5.59 -2.80 2.02
CA MET A 68 6.86 -2.57 2.72
C MET A 68 6.66 -2.38 4.23
N ILE A 69 5.60 -1.66 4.66
CA ILE A 69 5.20 -1.53 6.08
C ILE A 69 4.87 -2.91 6.66
N THR A 70 4.19 -3.76 5.90
CA THR A 70 3.93 -5.15 6.32
C THR A 70 5.22 -5.91 6.56
N GLY A 71 6.18 -5.82 5.66
CA GLY A 71 7.52 -6.40 5.81
C GLY A 71 8.27 -5.87 7.02
N ALA A 72 8.32 -4.54 7.17
CA ALA A 72 8.98 -3.87 8.28
C ALA A 72 8.42 -4.27 9.66
N ASN A 73 7.13 -4.53 9.76
CA ASN A 73 6.46 -4.85 11.02
C ASN A 73 6.35 -6.34 11.32
N LEU A 74 6.25 -7.18 10.29
CA LEU A 74 5.81 -8.56 10.44
C LEU A 74 6.84 -9.61 10.02
N LEU A 75 7.85 -9.29 9.19
CA LEU A 75 8.76 -10.31 8.70
C LEU A 75 9.55 -10.98 9.83
N ASP A 76 9.89 -10.22 10.89
CA ASP A 76 10.59 -10.72 12.09
C ASP A 76 9.64 -11.06 13.25
N TYR A 77 8.37 -11.46 12.96
CA TYR A 77 7.36 -11.71 14.00
C TYR A 77 7.77 -12.81 15.00
N ARG A 78 8.57 -13.78 14.57
CA ARG A 78 9.06 -14.89 15.43
C ARG A 78 9.85 -14.42 16.65
N LYS A 79 10.38 -13.19 16.61
CA LYS A 79 11.02 -12.56 17.78
C LYS A 79 10.02 -12.17 18.87
N LYS A 80 8.70 -12.16 18.57
CA LYS A 80 7.65 -11.68 19.47
C LYS A 80 6.64 -12.75 19.85
N TYR A 81 6.32 -13.67 18.95
CA TYR A 81 5.32 -14.72 19.13
C TYR A 81 5.46 -15.83 18.07
N ASP A 82 4.80 -16.96 18.32
CA ASP A 82 4.78 -18.12 17.45
C ASP A 82 3.88 -17.92 16.19
N THR A 83 3.97 -18.88 15.26
CA THR A 83 3.23 -18.83 13.99
C THR A 83 1.71 -18.97 14.19
N LYS A 84 1.24 -19.75 15.17
CA LYS A 84 -0.20 -19.89 15.48
C LYS A 84 -0.77 -18.56 15.94
N THR A 85 -0.07 -17.88 16.84
CA THR A 85 -0.44 -16.53 17.32
C THR A 85 -0.37 -15.50 16.20
N PHE A 86 0.60 -15.62 15.28
CA PHE A 86 0.67 -14.78 14.09
C PHE A 86 -0.62 -14.88 13.26
N PHE A 87 -1.01 -16.08 12.84
CA PHE A 87 -2.21 -16.27 12.04
C PHE A 87 -3.49 -15.83 12.77
N LYS A 88 -3.63 -16.15 14.06
CA LYS A 88 -4.77 -15.69 14.87
C LYS A 88 -4.90 -14.16 14.86
N LYS A 89 -3.78 -13.44 15.05
CA LYS A 89 -3.77 -11.96 15.02
C LYS A 89 -4.07 -11.41 13.62
N ARG A 90 -3.58 -12.07 12.55
CA ARG A 90 -3.83 -11.62 11.17
C ARG A 90 -5.29 -11.87 10.79
N ALA A 91 -5.82 -13.07 11.09
CA ALA A 91 -7.22 -13.36 10.85
C ALA A 91 -8.15 -12.34 11.52
N ALA A 92 -7.96 -12.08 12.80
CA ALA A 92 -8.78 -11.10 13.51
C ALA A 92 -8.70 -9.68 12.93
N ARG A 93 -7.52 -9.26 12.41
CA ARG A 93 -7.32 -7.89 11.92
C ARG A 93 -7.60 -7.68 10.44
N THR A 94 -7.67 -8.74 9.65
CA THR A 94 -7.82 -8.62 8.20
C THR A 94 -8.94 -9.47 7.63
N LEU A 95 -9.13 -10.74 8.07
CA LEU A 95 -10.20 -11.58 7.53
C LEU A 95 -11.60 -11.10 7.96
N ILE A 96 -11.77 -10.71 9.23
CA ILE A 96 -13.07 -10.23 9.70
C ILE A 96 -13.49 -8.95 8.96
N PRO A 97 -12.66 -7.89 8.87
CA PRO A 97 -12.97 -6.73 8.05
C PRO A 97 -13.20 -7.08 6.58
N PHE A 98 -12.38 -7.93 6.00
CA PHE A 98 -12.48 -8.34 4.61
C PHE A 98 -13.87 -8.92 4.27
N PHE A 99 -14.33 -9.95 4.98
CA PHE A 99 -15.63 -10.57 4.71
C PHE A 99 -16.79 -9.63 4.99
N PHE A 100 -16.71 -8.84 6.06
CA PHE A 100 -17.74 -7.86 6.38
C PHE A 100 -17.87 -6.80 5.27
N TRP A 101 -16.77 -6.20 4.85
CA TRP A 101 -16.81 -5.15 3.84
C TRP A 101 -17.13 -5.66 2.45
N GLN A 102 -16.70 -6.86 2.08
CA GLN A 102 -17.17 -7.49 0.85
C GLN A 102 -18.68 -7.68 0.85
N LEU A 103 -19.26 -8.11 1.97
CA LEU A 103 -20.72 -8.21 2.10
C LEU A 103 -21.40 -6.85 1.92
N VAL A 104 -20.87 -5.79 2.54
CA VAL A 104 -21.40 -4.42 2.39
C VAL A 104 -21.37 -3.98 0.92
N TYR A 105 -20.27 -4.17 0.22
CA TYR A 105 -20.14 -3.79 -1.19
C TYR A 105 -21.04 -4.64 -2.10
N PHE A 106 -21.18 -5.93 -1.82
CA PHE A 106 -22.05 -6.81 -2.58
C PHE A 106 -23.54 -6.44 -2.40
N ILE A 107 -23.96 -6.08 -1.19
CA ILE A 107 -25.36 -5.74 -0.89
C ILE A 107 -25.71 -4.31 -1.37
N ARG A 108 -24.75 -3.40 -1.43
CA ARG A 108 -24.97 -1.99 -1.79
C ARG A 108 -25.87 -1.79 -3.04
N PRO A 109 -25.62 -2.43 -4.20
CA PRO A 109 -26.45 -2.25 -5.40
C PRO A 109 -27.91 -2.67 -5.18
N PHE A 110 -28.17 -3.69 -4.36
CA PHE A 110 -29.54 -4.13 -4.03
C PHE A 110 -30.27 -3.11 -3.16
N VAL A 111 -29.58 -2.54 -2.16
CA VAL A 111 -30.14 -1.50 -1.28
C VAL A 111 -30.46 -0.23 -2.06
N LEU A 112 -29.57 0.16 -2.99
CA LEU A 112 -29.74 1.35 -3.81
C LEU A 112 -30.63 1.14 -5.05
N LYS A 113 -31.17 -0.06 -5.25
CA LYS A 113 -31.94 -0.45 -6.44
C LYS A 113 -31.18 -0.29 -7.75
N GLU A 114 -29.87 -0.44 -7.72
CA GLU A 114 -28.94 -0.41 -8.84
C GLU A 114 -28.61 -1.79 -9.40
N ALA A 115 -29.01 -2.85 -8.68
CA ALA A 115 -28.72 -4.23 -9.07
C ALA A 115 -29.53 -4.62 -10.33
N THR A 116 -28.81 -5.15 -11.33
CA THR A 116 -29.38 -5.62 -12.59
C THR A 116 -29.87 -7.07 -12.50
N GLU A 117 -29.41 -7.82 -11.49
CA GLU A 117 -29.71 -9.22 -11.30
C GLU A 117 -30.24 -9.50 -9.86
N PRO A 118 -31.04 -10.55 -9.65
CA PRO A 118 -31.54 -10.87 -8.32
C PRO A 118 -30.43 -11.32 -7.37
N PHE A 119 -30.65 -11.08 -6.08
CA PHE A 119 -29.79 -11.57 -5.01
C PHE A 119 -29.69 -13.11 -5.04
N GLY A 120 -28.47 -13.62 -4.84
CA GLY A 120 -28.23 -15.05 -4.77
C GLY A 120 -27.06 -15.38 -3.86
N ILE A 121 -27.24 -16.33 -2.97
CA ILE A 121 -26.19 -16.74 -2.02
C ILE A 121 -24.94 -17.30 -2.73
N LYS A 122 -25.13 -18.06 -3.81
CA LYS A 122 -24.01 -18.57 -4.63
C LYS A 122 -23.21 -17.41 -5.27
N LYS A 123 -23.91 -16.38 -5.76
CA LYS A 123 -23.29 -15.18 -6.32
C LYS A 123 -22.50 -14.40 -5.25
N LEU A 124 -23.01 -14.30 -4.02
CA LEU A 124 -22.30 -13.69 -2.90
C LEU A 124 -20.97 -14.42 -2.64
N PHE A 125 -20.98 -15.75 -2.55
CA PHE A 125 -19.76 -16.51 -2.32
C PHE A 125 -18.78 -16.40 -3.53
N ALA A 126 -19.29 -16.49 -4.76
CA ALA A 126 -18.47 -16.29 -5.96
C ALA A 126 -17.81 -14.89 -5.93
N ALA A 127 -18.58 -13.84 -5.67
CA ALA A 127 -18.07 -12.49 -5.58
C ALA A 127 -17.00 -12.32 -4.48
N MET A 128 -17.21 -12.97 -3.32
CA MET A 128 -16.25 -12.94 -2.21
C MET A 128 -14.95 -13.68 -2.50
N PHE A 129 -14.97 -14.76 -3.29
CA PHE A 129 -13.75 -15.54 -3.58
C PHE A 129 -13.04 -15.10 -4.86
N ASN A 130 -13.73 -14.48 -5.82
CA ASN A 130 -13.18 -14.06 -7.11
C ASN A 130 -12.89 -12.54 -7.21
N ASN A 131 -12.97 -11.80 -6.10
CA ASN A 131 -12.78 -10.33 -6.07
C ASN A 131 -13.80 -9.56 -6.94
N GLU A 132 -15.05 -10.04 -7.00
CA GLU A 132 -16.11 -9.44 -7.83
C GLU A 132 -17.03 -8.49 -7.04
N ALA A 133 -16.98 -8.51 -5.69
CA ALA A 133 -17.76 -7.59 -4.85
C ALA A 133 -17.34 -6.13 -5.03
N ASN A 134 -16.06 -5.87 -5.11
CA ASN A 134 -15.44 -4.62 -5.53
C ASN A 134 -13.95 -4.83 -5.84
N TYR A 135 -13.47 -4.21 -6.91
CA TYR A 135 -12.09 -4.39 -7.37
C TYR A 135 -11.03 -4.00 -6.32
N ILE A 136 -11.29 -3.08 -5.41
CA ILE A 136 -10.31 -2.68 -4.39
C ILE A 136 -9.86 -3.84 -3.49
N PHE A 137 -10.67 -4.88 -3.32
CA PHE A 137 -10.32 -5.98 -2.42
C PHE A 137 -9.16 -6.85 -2.93
N TRP A 138 -8.68 -6.67 -4.17
CA TRP A 138 -7.48 -7.34 -4.68
C TRP A 138 -6.28 -7.21 -3.72
N PHE A 139 -6.16 -6.07 -3.02
CA PHE A 139 -5.10 -5.84 -2.06
C PHE A 139 -5.17 -6.78 -0.85
N PHE A 140 -6.38 -7.14 -0.39
CA PHE A 140 -6.53 -8.12 0.69
C PHE A 140 -6.07 -9.52 0.25
N TYR A 141 -6.39 -9.95 -0.98
CA TYR A 141 -5.91 -11.24 -1.50
C TYR A 141 -4.38 -11.23 -1.60
N CYS A 142 -3.79 -10.13 -2.07
CA CYS A 142 -2.35 -9.95 -2.09
C CYS A 142 -1.75 -10.07 -0.68
N ILE A 143 -2.31 -9.40 0.32
CA ILE A 143 -1.84 -9.44 1.71
C ILE A 143 -2.03 -10.83 2.31
N PHE A 144 -3.11 -11.55 2.01
CA PHE A 144 -3.30 -12.93 2.47
C PHE A 144 -2.24 -13.87 1.88
N ALA A 145 -1.95 -13.76 0.58
CA ALA A 145 -0.88 -14.52 -0.05
C ALA A 145 0.49 -14.23 0.60
N ILE A 146 0.77 -12.95 0.90
CA ILE A 146 1.97 -12.54 1.62
C ILE A 146 1.99 -13.18 3.03
N TYR A 147 0.89 -13.13 3.79
CA TYR A 147 0.83 -13.72 5.13
C TYR A 147 1.07 -15.23 5.12
N MET A 148 0.65 -15.96 4.10
CA MET A 148 0.95 -17.38 3.94
C MET A 148 2.45 -17.62 3.71
N CYS A 149 3.14 -16.71 3.03
CA CYS A 149 4.58 -16.82 2.78
C CYS A 149 5.46 -16.35 3.96
N LEU A 150 4.95 -15.44 4.81
CA LEU A 150 5.74 -14.84 5.90
C LEU A 150 6.36 -15.88 6.87
N PRO A 151 5.72 -16.99 7.27
CA PRO A 151 6.35 -17.99 8.13
C PRO A 151 7.66 -18.56 7.56
N LEU A 152 7.72 -18.76 6.24
CA LEU A 152 8.94 -19.24 5.58
C LEU A 152 10.02 -18.15 5.58
N PHE A 153 9.68 -16.94 5.09
CA PHE A 153 10.65 -15.86 4.98
C PHE A 153 11.09 -15.28 6.33
N SER A 154 10.28 -15.44 7.37
CA SER A 154 10.63 -15.04 8.73
C SER A 154 11.83 -15.80 9.30
N LEU A 155 12.15 -16.98 8.77
CA LEU A 155 13.35 -17.74 9.15
C LEU A 155 14.64 -17.03 8.72
N ALA A 156 14.59 -16.32 7.61
CA ALA A 156 15.71 -15.51 7.11
C ALA A 156 15.77 -14.10 7.71
N ALA A 157 14.75 -13.65 8.45
CA ALA A 157 14.62 -12.29 8.97
C ALA A 157 15.52 -12.04 10.21
N ASP A 158 16.82 -12.12 10.00
CA ASP A 158 17.84 -11.80 10.98
C ASP A 158 18.87 -10.83 10.40
N LYS A 159 19.43 -9.95 11.25
CA LYS A 159 20.45 -8.98 10.81
C LYS A 159 21.69 -9.64 10.21
N LYS A 160 22.04 -10.85 10.62
CA LYS A 160 23.14 -11.64 10.03
C LYS A 160 22.88 -12.01 8.57
N ASN A 161 21.63 -12.08 8.15
CA ASN A 161 21.21 -12.46 6.80
C ASN A 161 20.91 -11.27 5.89
N ILE A 162 21.29 -10.03 6.26
CA ILE A 162 21.03 -8.81 5.46
C ILE A 162 21.52 -9.00 4.03
N LYS A 163 22.74 -9.54 3.82
CA LYS A 163 23.30 -9.77 2.46
C LYS A 163 22.47 -10.76 1.65
N THR A 164 21.93 -11.80 2.26
CA THR A 164 21.05 -12.77 1.60
C THR A 164 19.75 -12.10 1.16
N ILE A 165 19.16 -11.27 2.00
CA ILE A 165 17.93 -10.52 1.65
C ILE A 165 18.21 -9.48 0.57
N GLU A 166 19.36 -8.81 0.60
CA GLU A 166 19.81 -7.91 -0.47
C GLU A 166 19.92 -8.65 -1.80
N TYR A 167 20.57 -9.82 -1.80
CA TYR A 167 20.70 -10.67 -2.99
C TYR A 167 19.33 -11.03 -3.57
N VAL A 168 18.36 -11.45 -2.75
CA VAL A 168 17.00 -11.74 -3.21
C VAL A 168 16.32 -10.49 -3.76
N CYS A 169 16.50 -9.33 -3.14
CA CYS A 169 15.96 -8.07 -3.66
C CYS A 169 16.58 -7.69 -5.02
N VAL A 170 17.88 -7.92 -5.21
CA VAL A 170 18.55 -7.66 -6.51
C VAL A 170 18.03 -8.60 -7.58
N ILE A 171 17.93 -9.90 -7.31
CA ILE A 171 17.32 -10.86 -8.24
C ILE A 171 15.88 -10.46 -8.55
N GLY A 172 15.10 -10.10 -7.53
CA GLY A 172 13.74 -9.62 -7.70
C GLY A 172 13.67 -8.40 -8.61
N PHE A 173 14.54 -7.42 -8.42
CA PHE A 173 14.60 -6.26 -9.29
C PHE A 173 14.94 -6.63 -10.74
N VAL A 174 15.92 -7.50 -10.95
CA VAL A 174 16.32 -7.92 -12.30
C VAL A 174 15.15 -8.63 -13.00
N PHE A 175 14.54 -9.64 -12.37
CA PHE A 175 13.55 -10.49 -13.04
C PHE A 175 12.13 -9.90 -13.06
N LEU A 176 11.78 -9.04 -12.11
CA LEU A 176 10.45 -8.39 -12.09
C LEU A 176 10.42 -7.03 -12.78
N SER A 177 11.58 -6.36 -12.92
CA SER A 177 11.60 -4.99 -13.43
C SER A 177 12.44 -4.84 -14.70
N VAL A 178 13.66 -5.41 -14.74
CA VAL A 178 14.59 -5.21 -15.86
C VAL A 178 14.28 -6.17 -17.01
N VAL A 179 14.10 -7.45 -16.73
CA VAL A 179 13.83 -8.47 -17.76
C VAL A 179 12.55 -8.18 -18.55
N PRO A 180 11.40 -7.84 -17.90
CA PRO A 180 10.19 -7.46 -18.63
C PRO A 180 10.42 -6.27 -19.56
N LEU A 181 11.18 -5.27 -19.14
CA LEU A 181 11.50 -4.10 -19.96
C LEU A 181 12.35 -4.47 -21.18
N ILE A 182 13.34 -5.35 -21.02
CA ILE A 182 14.15 -5.84 -22.15
C ILE A 182 13.26 -6.63 -23.12
N ASN A 183 12.38 -7.48 -22.61
CA ASN A 183 11.47 -8.27 -23.42
C ASN A 183 10.51 -7.42 -24.25
N GLU A 184 10.09 -6.27 -23.71
CA GLU A 184 9.16 -5.36 -24.39
C GLU A 184 9.88 -4.51 -25.45
N PHE A 185 11.04 -3.93 -25.13
CA PHE A 185 11.65 -2.90 -25.96
C PHE A 185 12.86 -3.35 -26.80
N ALA A 186 13.42 -4.52 -26.53
CA ALA A 186 14.60 -4.99 -27.25
C ALA A 186 14.38 -6.35 -27.93
N PHE A 187 14.55 -7.42 -27.17
CA PHE A 187 14.39 -8.80 -27.66
C PHE A 187 14.06 -9.73 -26.49
N PRO A 188 13.35 -10.82 -26.76
CA PRO A 188 12.98 -11.78 -25.71
C PRO A 188 14.19 -12.45 -25.07
N VAL A 189 14.38 -12.26 -23.75
CA VAL A 189 15.41 -12.92 -22.94
C VAL A 189 14.78 -13.66 -21.76
N PHE A 190 15.40 -14.74 -21.35
CA PHE A 190 15.04 -15.47 -20.15
C PHE A 190 13.54 -15.83 -20.01
N LYS A 191 12.85 -16.12 -21.13
CA LYS A 191 11.41 -16.43 -21.14
C LYS A 191 11.03 -17.54 -20.14
N GLU A 192 11.90 -18.57 -20.07
CA GLU A 192 11.66 -19.74 -19.20
C GLU A 192 12.30 -19.58 -17.82
N LEU A 193 13.18 -18.61 -17.63
CA LEU A 193 13.90 -18.41 -16.38
C LEU A 193 13.13 -17.44 -15.46
N THR A 194 12.23 -18.00 -14.66
CA THR A 194 11.46 -17.24 -13.65
C THR A 194 11.78 -17.76 -12.26
N PRO A 195 12.68 -17.10 -11.50
CA PRO A 195 13.00 -17.54 -10.14
C PRO A 195 11.76 -17.51 -9.24
N PRO A 196 11.33 -18.65 -8.67
CA PRO A 196 10.07 -18.73 -7.90
C PRO A 196 10.04 -17.82 -6.68
N ILE A 197 11.22 -17.52 -6.12
CA ILE A 197 11.38 -16.73 -4.89
C ILE A 197 11.01 -15.25 -5.07
N VAL A 198 10.95 -14.76 -6.31
CA VAL A 198 10.73 -13.33 -6.58
C VAL A 198 9.33 -13.04 -7.13
N LYS A 199 8.46 -14.04 -7.27
CA LYS A 199 7.10 -13.86 -7.80
C LYS A 199 6.24 -12.92 -6.94
N GLY A 200 5.45 -12.08 -7.60
CA GLY A 200 4.48 -11.18 -6.96
C GLY A 200 5.15 -10.04 -6.17
N TYR A 201 4.48 -9.59 -5.12
CA TYR A 201 4.90 -8.39 -4.36
C TYR A 201 5.80 -8.68 -3.15
N LEU A 202 6.34 -9.92 -3.03
CA LEU A 202 7.18 -10.31 -1.91
C LEU A 202 8.46 -9.46 -1.82
N ILE A 203 8.96 -8.99 -2.95
CA ILE A 203 10.12 -8.08 -3.00
C ILE A 203 9.90 -6.84 -2.12
N TYR A 204 8.71 -6.25 -2.10
CA TYR A 204 8.40 -5.10 -1.26
C TYR A 204 8.42 -5.44 0.23
N VAL A 205 7.98 -6.64 0.61
CA VAL A 205 8.07 -7.13 1.99
C VAL A 205 9.54 -7.18 2.44
N LEU A 206 10.40 -7.78 1.61
CA LEU A 206 11.83 -7.89 1.90
C LEU A 206 12.52 -6.53 1.95
N MET A 207 12.21 -5.64 1.00
CA MET A 207 12.72 -4.26 0.96
C MET A 207 12.31 -3.46 2.20
N GLY A 208 11.05 -3.56 2.63
CA GLY A 208 10.57 -2.86 3.82
C GLY A 208 11.30 -3.30 5.08
N TRP A 209 11.50 -4.61 5.26
CA TRP A 209 12.30 -5.14 6.35
C TRP A 209 13.78 -4.74 6.24
N LEU A 210 14.35 -4.81 5.04
CA LEU A 210 15.74 -4.44 4.78
C LEU A 210 16.00 -2.97 5.11
N ILE A 211 15.17 -2.06 4.60
CA ILE A 211 15.34 -0.61 4.84
C ILE A 211 15.17 -0.30 6.33
N LYS A 212 14.26 -0.97 7.04
CA LYS A 212 14.10 -0.81 8.49
C LYS A 212 15.38 -1.20 9.25
N ASN A 213 16.00 -2.33 8.90
CA ASN A 213 17.04 -2.97 9.70
C ASN A 213 18.49 -2.65 9.28
N LYS A 214 18.68 -2.08 8.09
CA LYS A 214 19.98 -1.64 7.56
C LYS A 214 20.10 -0.13 7.64
N ASP A 215 21.22 0.37 8.13
CA ASP A 215 21.54 1.79 8.06
C ASP A 215 22.33 2.08 6.79
N TYR A 216 21.86 3.11 6.08
CA TYR A 216 22.45 3.54 4.80
C TYR A 216 23.33 4.75 5.00
N THR A 217 24.51 4.76 4.37
CA THR A 217 25.39 5.93 4.29
C THR A 217 24.69 7.09 3.57
N LYS A 218 25.17 8.33 3.78
CA LYS A 218 24.61 9.50 3.08
C LYS A 218 24.67 9.32 1.55
N LYS A 219 25.78 8.79 1.01
CA LYS A 219 25.93 8.51 -0.42
C LYS A 219 24.88 7.50 -0.93
N ALA A 220 24.68 6.39 -0.22
CA ALA A 220 23.69 5.39 -0.59
C ALA A 220 22.26 5.97 -0.57
N ARG A 221 21.91 6.81 0.42
CA ARG A 221 20.61 7.47 0.48
C ARG A 221 20.38 8.42 -0.70
N ILE A 222 21.40 9.22 -1.05
CA ILE A 222 21.33 10.12 -2.21
C ILE A 222 21.08 9.31 -3.49
N LEU A 223 21.78 8.18 -3.69
CA LEU A 223 21.56 7.31 -4.83
C LEU A 223 20.14 6.74 -4.88
N ILE A 224 19.61 6.29 -3.73
CA ILE A 224 18.21 5.81 -3.61
C ILE A 224 17.23 6.94 -3.97
N TYR A 225 17.47 8.18 -3.52
CA TYR A 225 16.57 9.30 -3.85
C TYR A 225 16.62 9.67 -5.34
N ILE A 226 17.83 9.72 -5.93
CA ILE A 226 18.00 9.96 -7.37
C ILE A 226 17.29 8.87 -8.18
N SER A 227 17.47 7.59 -7.82
CA SER A 227 16.78 6.49 -8.50
C SER A 227 15.27 6.57 -8.38
N GLY A 228 14.73 7.04 -7.23
CA GLY A 228 13.30 7.27 -7.05
C GLY A 228 12.76 8.41 -7.92
N ILE A 229 13.49 9.52 -8.00
CA ILE A 229 13.13 10.65 -8.89
C ILE A 229 13.17 10.20 -10.36
N PHE A 230 14.21 9.46 -10.76
CA PHE A 230 14.30 8.89 -12.09
C PHE A 230 13.16 7.93 -12.39
N GLY A 231 12.79 7.07 -11.41
CA GLY A 231 11.62 6.19 -11.52
C GLY A 231 10.33 6.96 -11.74
N ALA A 232 10.09 8.05 -10.99
CA ALA A 232 8.93 8.90 -11.18
C ALA A 232 8.92 9.57 -12.57
N ALA A 233 10.06 10.07 -13.02
CA ALA A 233 10.20 10.65 -14.36
C ALA A 233 9.94 9.58 -15.45
N LEU A 234 10.48 8.37 -15.28
CA LEU A 234 10.26 7.27 -16.19
C LEU A 234 8.79 6.82 -16.20
N MET A 235 8.13 6.75 -15.06
CA MET A 235 6.70 6.46 -14.98
C MET A 235 5.89 7.50 -15.76
N PHE A 236 6.14 8.78 -15.55
CA PHE A 236 5.38 9.84 -16.23
C PHE A 236 5.69 9.91 -17.74
N PHE A 237 6.94 10.14 -18.09
CA PHE A 237 7.35 10.35 -19.49
C PHE A 237 7.38 9.05 -20.28
N GLY A 238 7.83 7.94 -19.67
CA GLY A 238 7.85 6.63 -20.32
C GLY A 238 6.45 6.16 -20.65
N THR A 239 5.50 6.20 -19.69
CA THR A 239 4.10 5.87 -19.95
C THR A 239 3.47 6.75 -21.02
N TYR A 240 3.76 8.07 -21.02
CA TYR A 240 3.28 8.95 -22.07
C TYR A 240 3.79 8.53 -23.46
N ILE A 241 5.10 8.29 -23.59
CA ILE A 241 5.75 7.95 -24.89
C ILE A 241 5.21 6.62 -25.44
N VAL A 242 5.09 5.58 -24.58
CA VAL A 242 4.61 4.27 -25.05
C VAL A 242 3.12 4.32 -25.36
N SER A 243 2.32 5.02 -24.57
CA SER A 243 0.88 5.22 -24.81
C SER A 243 0.61 6.02 -26.09
N GLU A 244 1.44 7.02 -26.37
CA GLU A 244 1.31 7.79 -27.60
C GLU A 244 1.57 6.93 -28.84
N LYS A 245 2.58 6.04 -28.80
CA LYS A 245 2.87 5.10 -29.88
C LYS A 245 1.78 4.06 -30.04
N ALA A 246 1.21 3.57 -28.93
CA ALA A 246 0.16 2.56 -28.93
C ALA A 246 -1.23 3.13 -29.28
N GLY A 247 -1.44 4.45 -29.20
CA GLY A 247 -2.76 5.09 -29.35
C GLY A 247 -3.76 4.78 -28.22
N LYS A 248 -3.29 4.18 -27.13
CA LYS A 248 -4.03 3.80 -25.91
C LYS A 248 -3.10 3.84 -24.71
N LEU A 249 -3.65 3.80 -23.49
CA LEU A 249 -2.78 3.64 -22.31
C LEU A 249 -1.98 2.34 -22.41
N ASP A 250 -0.67 2.48 -22.27
CA ASP A 250 0.28 1.39 -22.04
C ASP A 250 0.90 1.63 -20.66
N ASP A 251 0.58 0.78 -19.71
CA ASP A 251 0.86 0.95 -18.29
C ASP A 251 2.11 0.17 -17.80
N ILE A 252 2.99 -0.26 -18.72
CA ILE A 252 4.18 -1.05 -18.40
C ILE A 252 5.07 -0.38 -17.33
N PHE A 253 5.16 0.94 -17.32
CA PHE A 253 5.90 1.68 -16.29
C PHE A 253 5.06 1.93 -15.03
N MET A 254 3.74 1.74 -15.07
CA MET A 254 2.83 1.88 -13.93
C MET A 254 2.60 0.55 -13.20
N ASP A 255 3.04 -0.59 -13.74
CA ASP A 255 2.98 -1.83 -12.99
C ASP A 255 3.80 -1.72 -11.68
N TYR A 256 3.28 -2.26 -10.59
CA TYR A 256 3.94 -2.12 -9.28
C TYR A 256 5.36 -2.70 -9.26
N PRO A 257 5.67 -3.91 -9.79
CA PRO A 257 7.05 -4.39 -9.85
C PRO A 257 7.91 -3.74 -10.95
N SER A 258 7.45 -2.67 -11.60
CA SER A 258 8.18 -2.02 -12.68
C SER A 258 9.50 -1.38 -12.23
N ILE A 259 10.38 -1.15 -13.19
CA ILE A 259 11.64 -0.41 -13.01
C ILE A 259 11.40 1.05 -12.54
N ALA A 260 10.20 1.57 -12.75
CA ALA A 260 9.81 2.90 -12.32
C ALA A 260 9.31 2.89 -10.86
N CYS A 261 8.36 2.03 -10.53
CA CYS A 261 7.66 2.05 -9.23
C CYS A 261 8.53 1.54 -8.07
N LEU A 262 9.37 0.52 -8.31
CA LEU A 262 10.16 -0.11 -7.25
C LEU A 262 11.18 0.87 -6.63
N PRO A 263 12.04 1.58 -7.40
CA PRO A 263 12.97 2.56 -6.83
C PRO A 263 12.24 3.78 -6.23
N MET A 264 11.11 4.20 -6.79
CA MET A 264 10.30 5.28 -6.24
C MET A 264 9.79 4.93 -4.83
N SER A 265 9.26 3.72 -4.65
CA SER A 265 8.78 3.22 -3.36
C SER A 265 9.92 3.08 -2.34
N ALA A 266 11.09 2.59 -2.77
CA ALA A 266 12.29 2.53 -1.94
C ALA A 266 12.73 3.92 -1.46
N ALA A 267 12.68 4.92 -2.36
CA ALA A 267 13.06 6.29 -2.03
C ALA A 267 12.10 6.91 -1.01
N VAL A 268 10.79 6.76 -1.19
CA VAL A 268 9.77 7.26 -0.26
C VAL A 268 9.94 6.62 1.13
N PHE A 269 10.10 5.29 1.19
CA PHE A 269 10.28 4.59 2.45
C PHE A 269 11.59 4.98 3.15
N THR A 270 12.68 5.11 2.40
CA THR A 270 13.99 5.52 2.92
C THR A 270 13.93 6.98 3.41
N ALA A 271 13.33 7.88 2.65
CA ALA A 271 13.16 9.27 3.06
C ALA A 271 12.42 9.38 4.39
N ALA A 272 11.30 8.67 4.52
CA ALA A 272 10.54 8.65 5.77
C ALA A 272 11.38 8.14 6.96
N LYS A 273 12.22 7.12 6.77
CA LYS A 273 13.10 6.61 7.84
C LYS A 273 14.10 7.66 8.33
N TYR A 274 14.64 8.52 7.44
CA TYR A 274 15.74 9.43 7.78
C TYR A 274 15.31 10.88 8.03
N ILE A 275 14.04 11.23 7.77
CA ILE A 275 13.48 12.54 8.15
C ILE A 275 13.41 12.63 9.68
N LYS A 276 13.80 13.79 10.22
CA LYS A 276 13.67 14.10 11.65
C LYS A 276 12.26 14.60 11.95
N TRP A 277 11.40 13.67 12.36
CA TRP A 277 9.97 13.94 12.60
C TRP A 277 9.71 14.72 13.89
N GLU A 278 10.69 14.88 14.76
CA GLU A 278 10.58 15.64 16.01
C GLU A 278 10.09 17.08 15.78
N ARG A 279 10.42 17.66 14.62
CA ARG A 279 9.92 19.00 14.23
C ARG A 279 8.41 18.99 13.99
N LEU A 280 7.89 17.96 13.35
CA LEU A 280 6.46 17.80 13.13
C LEU A 280 5.72 17.64 14.46
N PHE A 281 6.27 16.90 15.40
CA PHE A 281 5.65 16.65 16.71
C PHE A 281 5.58 17.87 17.62
N ARG A 282 6.33 18.94 17.31
CA ARG A 282 6.15 20.24 17.97
C ARG A 282 4.83 20.92 17.59
N VAL A 283 4.30 20.62 16.40
CA VAL A 283 3.07 21.21 15.87
C VAL A 283 1.89 20.25 16.00
N ILE A 284 2.12 18.97 15.65
CA ILE A 284 1.08 17.94 15.66
C ILE A 284 1.41 16.91 16.74
N PRO A 285 0.55 16.74 17.77
CA PRO A 285 0.80 15.77 18.82
C PRO A 285 0.97 14.34 18.31
N GLU A 286 1.94 13.59 18.81
CA GLU A 286 2.18 12.19 18.46
C GLU A 286 0.93 11.32 18.60
N LYS A 287 0.10 11.60 19.61
CA LYS A 287 -1.18 10.90 19.84
C LYS A 287 -2.12 11.02 18.63
N PHE A 288 -2.13 12.19 17.98
CA PHE A 288 -2.95 12.43 16.80
C PHE A 288 -2.45 11.61 15.60
N ILE A 289 -1.14 11.66 15.32
CA ILE A 289 -0.51 10.85 14.24
C ILE A 289 -0.79 9.36 14.45
N ARG A 290 -0.65 8.88 15.68
CA ARG A 290 -0.95 7.48 16.03
C ARG A 290 -2.41 7.12 15.83
N ALA A 291 -3.32 7.99 16.26
CA ALA A 291 -4.74 7.79 16.09
C ALA A 291 -5.10 7.72 14.59
N LEU A 292 -4.63 8.68 13.80
CA LEU A 292 -4.88 8.74 12.36
C LEU A 292 -4.29 7.52 11.62
N SER A 293 -3.04 7.13 11.91
CA SER A 293 -2.43 5.91 11.36
C SER A 293 -3.27 4.66 11.68
N SER A 294 -3.88 4.59 12.86
CA SER A 294 -4.72 3.45 13.25
C SER A 294 -6.06 3.37 12.49
N LEU A 295 -6.47 4.41 11.79
CA LEU A 295 -7.69 4.45 10.99
C LEU A 295 -7.47 4.03 9.52
N SER A 296 -6.22 3.85 9.08
CA SER A 296 -5.89 3.64 7.66
C SER A 296 -6.63 2.48 7.01
N LEU A 297 -6.81 1.35 7.71
CA LEU A 297 -7.59 0.23 7.16
C LEU A 297 -9.09 0.58 7.04
N GLY A 298 -9.63 1.30 8.01
CA GLY A 298 -11.02 1.78 7.95
C GLY A 298 -11.22 2.75 6.79
N ILE A 299 -10.30 3.71 6.61
CA ILE A 299 -10.30 4.63 5.48
C ILE A 299 -10.23 3.84 4.17
N TYR A 300 -9.32 2.85 4.10
CA TYR A 300 -9.17 2.01 2.92
C TYR A 300 -10.45 1.27 2.53
N VAL A 301 -11.19 0.70 3.47
CA VAL A 301 -12.39 -0.06 3.14
C VAL A 301 -13.63 0.81 2.90
N THR A 302 -13.63 2.07 3.34
CA THR A 302 -14.78 2.99 3.19
C THR A 302 -14.64 3.98 2.05
N HIS A 303 -13.42 4.24 1.54
CA HIS A 303 -13.19 5.34 0.59
C HIS A 303 -14.02 5.22 -0.70
N MET A 304 -14.16 4.02 -1.28
CA MET A 304 -14.96 3.88 -2.49
C MET A 304 -16.44 4.11 -2.26
N LEU A 305 -16.99 3.79 -1.07
CA LEU A 305 -18.38 4.14 -0.76
C LEU A 305 -18.58 5.65 -0.72
N VAL A 306 -17.60 6.38 -0.17
CA VAL A 306 -17.62 7.85 -0.14
C VAL A 306 -17.47 8.40 -1.56
N LEU A 307 -16.53 7.89 -2.36
CA LEU A 307 -16.35 8.34 -3.75
C LEU A 307 -17.60 8.08 -4.59
N TYR A 308 -18.22 6.90 -4.53
CA TYR A 308 -19.48 6.60 -5.22
C TYR A 308 -20.65 7.51 -4.80
N ALA A 309 -20.67 7.98 -3.55
CA ALA A 309 -21.67 8.94 -3.12
C ALA A 309 -21.44 10.32 -3.77
N PHE A 310 -20.18 10.70 -3.95
CA PHE A 310 -19.83 11.98 -4.59
C PHE A 310 -19.95 11.96 -6.11
N ASP A 311 -19.79 10.81 -6.78
CA ASP A 311 -20.00 10.67 -8.22
C ASP A 311 -21.45 11.05 -8.65
N LYS A 312 -22.40 10.98 -7.70
CA LYS A 312 -23.81 11.38 -7.91
C LYS A 312 -24.04 12.89 -7.74
N VAL A 313 -23.04 13.65 -7.33
CA VAL A 313 -23.15 15.11 -7.11
C VAL A 313 -22.67 15.84 -8.36
N ALA A 314 -23.59 16.49 -9.07
CA ALA A 314 -23.36 17.13 -10.38
C ALA A 314 -22.13 18.06 -10.43
N VAL A 315 -21.89 18.85 -9.37
CA VAL A 315 -20.74 19.78 -9.30
C VAL A 315 -19.40 19.07 -9.49
N PHE A 316 -19.26 17.82 -9.04
CA PHE A 316 -17.99 17.09 -9.21
C PHE A 316 -17.83 16.51 -10.61
N ALA A 317 -18.94 16.14 -11.26
CA ALA A 317 -18.91 15.68 -12.66
C ALA A 317 -18.55 16.83 -13.64
N GLU A 318 -18.98 18.05 -13.33
CA GLU A 318 -18.71 19.23 -14.16
C GLU A 318 -17.28 19.77 -14.02
N HIS A 319 -16.59 19.46 -12.92
CA HIS A 319 -15.26 19.98 -12.59
C HIS A 319 -14.23 18.90 -12.30
N PRO A 320 -13.84 18.07 -13.28
CA PRO A 320 -12.99 16.89 -13.07
C PRO A 320 -11.60 17.20 -12.50
N VAL A 321 -11.00 18.37 -12.81
CA VAL A 321 -9.72 18.81 -12.22
C VAL A 321 -9.86 19.05 -10.72
N TYR A 322 -10.90 19.80 -10.31
CA TYR A 322 -11.14 20.04 -8.87
C TYR A 322 -11.46 18.74 -8.14
N CYS A 323 -12.20 17.84 -8.79
CA CYS A 323 -12.50 16.54 -8.25
C CYS A 323 -11.22 15.74 -8.00
N SER A 324 -10.33 15.62 -8.96
CA SER A 324 -9.10 14.83 -8.81
C SER A 324 -8.11 15.40 -7.77
N VAL A 325 -8.11 16.73 -7.57
CA VAL A 325 -7.17 17.38 -6.63
C VAL A 325 -7.77 17.50 -5.22
N PHE A 326 -9.02 17.92 -5.07
CA PHE A 326 -9.60 18.24 -3.77
C PHE A 326 -10.39 17.07 -3.15
N MET A 327 -11.00 16.21 -3.98
CA MET A 327 -11.78 15.08 -3.49
C MET A 327 -10.96 14.12 -2.60
N PRO A 328 -9.68 13.81 -2.87
CA PRO A 328 -8.89 12.98 -1.96
C PRO A 328 -8.85 13.50 -0.53
N PHE A 329 -8.76 14.82 -0.34
CA PHE A 329 -8.75 15.43 0.99
C PHE A 329 -10.11 15.32 1.67
N ILE A 330 -11.18 15.64 0.95
CA ILE A 330 -12.55 15.58 1.46
C ILE A 330 -12.90 14.13 1.84
N ALA A 331 -12.67 13.20 0.92
CA ALA A 331 -12.93 11.78 1.14
C ALA A 331 -12.09 11.22 2.29
N TYR A 332 -10.82 11.61 2.39
CA TYR A 332 -9.95 11.17 3.49
C TYR A 332 -10.50 11.61 4.85
N ILE A 333 -10.92 12.88 4.98
CA ILE A 333 -11.48 13.43 6.22
C ILE A 333 -12.79 12.69 6.58
N ILE A 334 -13.69 12.51 5.62
CA ILE A 334 -14.96 11.81 5.84
C ILE A 334 -14.71 10.34 6.25
N CYS A 335 -13.86 9.64 5.52
CA CYS A 335 -13.53 8.25 5.83
C CYS A 335 -12.83 8.10 7.19
N ALA A 336 -11.96 9.05 7.56
CA ALA A 336 -11.32 9.07 8.87
C ALA A 336 -12.34 9.28 9.98
N ALA A 337 -13.27 10.22 9.81
CA ALA A 337 -14.35 10.47 10.75
C ALA A 337 -15.27 9.25 10.91
N LEU A 338 -15.71 8.66 9.80
CA LEU A 338 -16.51 7.44 9.80
C LEU A 338 -15.80 6.29 10.51
N SER A 339 -14.52 6.06 10.16
CA SER A 339 -13.71 5.01 10.77
C SER A 339 -13.53 5.23 12.27
N PHE A 340 -13.32 6.48 12.69
CA PHE A 340 -13.20 6.85 14.11
C PHE A 340 -14.50 6.59 14.86
N ILE A 341 -15.65 6.98 14.31
CA ILE A 341 -16.99 6.77 14.93
C ILE A 341 -17.28 5.27 15.05
N ILE A 342 -17.13 4.51 13.95
CA ILE A 342 -17.40 3.07 13.92
C ILE A 342 -16.49 2.33 14.93
N LYS A 343 -15.22 2.72 15.01
CA LYS A 343 -14.26 2.12 15.95
C LYS A 343 -14.62 2.34 17.43
N LYS A 344 -15.40 3.37 17.74
CA LYS A 344 -15.90 3.62 19.10
C LYS A 344 -17.04 2.71 19.52
N ILE A 345 -17.73 2.09 18.57
CA ILE A 345 -18.85 1.18 18.84
C ILE A 345 -18.28 -0.21 19.17
N PRO A 346 -18.53 -0.78 20.38
CA PRO A 346 -17.85 -2.00 20.84
C PRO A 346 -17.98 -3.21 19.91
N ILE A 347 -19.14 -3.38 19.25
CA ILE A 347 -19.40 -4.49 18.33
C ILE A 347 -18.67 -4.23 16.99
N LEU A 348 -18.72 -2.99 16.48
CA LEU A 348 -18.21 -2.62 15.17
C LEU A 348 -16.69 -2.37 15.14
N LYS A 349 -16.03 -2.22 16.28
CA LYS A 349 -14.57 -2.04 16.33
C LYS A 349 -13.79 -3.19 15.67
N HIS A 350 -14.36 -4.38 15.59
CA HIS A 350 -13.70 -5.55 14.99
C HIS A 350 -13.68 -5.51 13.47
N ILE A 351 -14.55 -4.73 12.85
CA ILE A 351 -14.56 -4.51 11.39
C ILE A 351 -13.74 -3.29 10.97
N MET A 352 -13.21 -2.52 11.95
CA MET A 352 -12.33 -1.36 11.80
C MET A 352 -11.10 -1.49 12.72
N PRO A 353 -10.24 -2.50 12.59
CA PRO A 353 -9.16 -2.82 13.52
C PRO A 353 -8.04 -1.77 13.55
#